data_778d60ef3bfafaaa641b1ab7bbb5a769
#
_entry.id   778d60ef3bfafaaa641b1ab7bbb5a769
#
_cell.length_a   1.000
_cell.length_b   1.000
_cell.length_c   1.000
_cell.angle_alpha   90.00
_cell.angle_beta   90.00
_cell.angle_gamma   90.00
#
_symmetry.space_group_name_H-M   'P 1'
#
loop_
_entity.id
_entity.type
_entity.pdbx_description
1 polymer ?
#
loop_
_entity_poly.entity_id
_entity_poly.type
_entity_poly.pdbx_seq_one_letter_code
_entity_poly.pdbx_strand_id
1 'polypeptide(L)'
;YLNPNEVDDDDNPLPYLNEADPDAWDGWSISPVEVDGVINWNQDEGAAIGNFGEDQAIPQIPGWGDSADGIVVEILGYLELSKGLHTLGVFSDDGFKLSFGPNPKDQLGIIAGQFEGWGQDVIFNIVAEADGLYPVRLLWVEGGGGANVEFFSVDDKGTKILINDPDNADAIKAYRTADSSPYI
;
A
#
# COMPACT_ATOMS: atom_id res chain seq x y z
N TYR A 1 -7.23 10.91 -3.91
CA TYR A 1 -6.96 11.81 -5.06
C TYR A 1 -7.66 13.13 -4.79
N LEU A 2 -6.91 14.16 -4.46
CA LEU A 2 -7.44 15.51 -4.36
C LEU A 2 -7.21 16.18 -5.71
N ASN A 3 -8.22 16.23 -6.57
CA ASN A 3 -8.13 17.04 -7.77
C ASN A 3 -8.43 18.49 -7.40
N PRO A 4 -7.44 19.37 -7.29
CA PRO A 4 -7.64 20.76 -6.88
C PRO A 4 -8.38 21.62 -7.94
N ASN A 5 -8.70 21.04 -9.07
CA ASN A 5 -9.28 21.73 -10.21
C ASN A 5 -10.71 21.26 -10.53
N GLU A 6 -11.31 20.43 -9.68
CA GLU A 6 -12.70 20.04 -9.86
C GLU A 6 -13.63 21.22 -9.57
N VAL A 7 -14.55 21.49 -10.48
CA VAL A 7 -15.52 22.56 -10.40
C VAL A 7 -16.93 21.99 -10.58
N ASP A 8 -17.94 22.67 -10.02
CA ASP A 8 -19.34 22.38 -10.28
C ASP A 8 -19.78 22.87 -11.67
N ASP A 9 -21.04 22.65 -12.03
CA ASP A 9 -21.60 23.05 -13.31
C ASP A 9 -21.63 24.59 -13.53
N ASP A 10 -21.32 25.36 -12.49
CA ASP A 10 -21.25 26.84 -12.50
C ASP A 10 -19.79 27.36 -12.43
N ASP A 11 -18.79 26.47 -12.66
CA ASP A 11 -17.34 26.74 -12.57
C ASP A 11 -16.83 27.14 -11.16
N ASN A 12 -17.59 26.87 -10.09
CA ASN A 12 -17.08 27.09 -8.75
C ASN A 12 -16.23 25.90 -8.30
N PRO A 13 -15.11 26.13 -7.61
CA PRO A 13 -14.32 25.04 -7.04
C PRO A 13 -15.18 24.18 -6.11
N LEU A 14 -15.24 22.88 -6.39
CA LEU A 14 -15.85 21.96 -5.45
C LEU A 14 -15.02 21.92 -4.15
N PRO A 15 -15.68 21.86 -2.99
CA PRO A 15 -14.96 21.63 -1.75
C PRO A 15 -14.20 20.31 -1.90
N TYR A 16 -12.92 20.30 -1.52
CA TYR A 16 -12.13 19.09 -1.52
C TYR A 16 -12.86 18.00 -0.72
N LEU A 17 -13.35 16.99 -1.42
CA LEU A 17 -13.78 15.77 -0.78
C LEU A 17 -12.50 15.02 -0.39
N ASN A 18 -12.32 14.81 0.88
CA ASN A 18 -11.35 13.84 1.36
C ASN A 18 -11.93 12.46 1.07
N GLU A 19 -11.50 11.83 -0.01
CA GLU A 19 -11.97 10.50 -0.42
C GLU A 19 -11.71 9.43 0.65
N ALA A 20 -10.79 9.69 1.57
CA ALA A 20 -10.56 8.87 2.75
C ALA A 20 -11.48 9.21 3.95
N ASP A 21 -12.36 10.20 3.81
CA ASP A 21 -13.34 10.52 4.86
C ASP A 21 -14.59 9.66 4.65
N PRO A 22 -14.85 8.69 5.55
CA PRO A 22 -16.00 7.81 5.43
C PRO A 22 -17.37 8.53 5.49
N ASP A 23 -17.39 9.76 6.02
CA ASP A 23 -18.60 10.57 6.10
C ASP A 23 -18.81 11.46 4.85
N ALA A 24 -17.82 11.57 3.97
CA ALA A 24 -17.87 12.41 2.76
C ALA A 24 -18.56 11.72 1.57
N TRP A 25 -18.75 10.41 1.63
CA TRP A 25 -19.32 9.61 0.57
C TRP A 25 -20.62 8.93 1.00
N ASP A 26 -21.60 8.88 0.11
CA ASP A 26 -22.68 7.86 0.15
C ASP A 26 -22.13 6.43 -0.10
N GLY A 27 -20.83 6.28 0.01
CA GLY A 27 -20.07 5.11 -0.33
C GLY A 27 -19.70 4.23 0.88
N TRP A 28 -18.90 3.25 0.61
CA TRP A 28 -18.57 2.19 1.54
C TRP A 28 -17.42 2.60 2.46
N SER A 29 -17.68 2.82 3.72
CA SER A 29 -16.62 2.82 4.74
C SER A 29 -16.41 1.38 5.22
N ILE A 30 -15.19 0.89 5.09
CA ILE A 30 -14.86 -0.46 5.52
C ILE A 30 -14.20 -0.41 6.89
N SER A 31 -14.64 -1.28 7.79
CA SER A 31 -13.97 -1.47 9.07
C SER A 31 -12.53 -1.97 8.87
N PRO A 32 -11.59 -1.61 9.74
CA PRO A 32 -10.23 -2.13 9.68
C PRO A 32 -10.21 -3.66 9.57
N VAL A 33 -9.42 -4.19 8.64
CA VAL A 33 -9.25 -5.61 8.40
C VAL A 33 -7.84 -6.01 8.80
N GLU A 34 -7.70 -7.16 9.43
CA GLU A 34 -6.40 -7.76 9.68
C GLU A 34 -6.02 -8.66 8.51
N VAL A 35 -4.86 -8.41 7.91
CA VAL A 35 -4.30 -9.20 6.82
C VAL A 35 -3.10 -9.98 7.36
N ASP A 36 -3.19 -11.29 7.34
CA ASP A 36 -2.12 -12.18 7.85
C ASP A 36 -1.13 -12.61 6.76
N GLY A 37 -1.44 -12.31 5.50
CA GLY A 37 -0.66 -12.68 4.33
C GLY A 37 0.12 -11.52 3.71
N VAL A 38 0.26 -11.59 2.41
CA VAL A 38 0.96 -10.63 1.57
C VAL A 38 0.02 -9.51 1.10
N ILE A 39 0.60 -8.39 0.70
CA ILE A 39 -0.08 -7.37 -0.10
C ILE A 39 0.26 -7.66 -1.56
N ASN A 40 -0.62 -8.37 -2.21
CA ASN A 40 -0.60 -8.73 -3.63
C ASN A 40 -2.05 -8.69 -4.12
N TRP A 41 -2.56 -7.48 -4.31
CA TRP A 41 -3.97 -7.26 -4.59
C TRP A 41 -4.19 -6.72 -6.00
N ASN A 42 -5.18 -7.28 -6.64
CA ASN A 42 -5.67 -6.82 -7.93
C ASN A 42 -7.20 -6.89 -7.91
N GLN A 43 -7.86 -5.77 -8.11
CA GLN A 43 -9.31 -5.68 -8.14
C GLN A 43 -9.85 -5.71 -9.58
N ASP A 44 -8.96 -5.71 -10.57
CA ASP A 44 -9.33 -5.77 -11.99
C ASP A 44 -9.41 -7.22 -12.49
N GLU A 45 -10.62 -7.70 -12.76
CA GLU A 45 -10.84 -9.07 -13.19
C GLU A 45 -10.22 -9.35 -14.56
N GLY A 46 -9.25 -10.26 -14.58
CA GLY A 46 -8.66 -10.78 -15.80
C GLY A 46 -7.44 -10.03 -16.34
N ALA A 47 -7.00 -8.97 -15.69
CA ALA A 47 -5.73 -8.35 -15.99
C ALA A 47 -4.64 -8.95 -15.09
N ALA A 48 -3.72 -9.72 -15.66
CA ALA A 48 -2.47 -10.07 -14.99
C ALA A 48 -1.54 -8.85 -15.03
N ILE A 49 -1.65 -7.97 -14.05
CA ILE A 49 -0.83 -6.77 -13.93
C ILE A 49 0.06 -6.94 -12.71
N GLY A 50 1.32 -6.52 -12.82
CA GLY A 50 2.27 -6.59 -11.72
C GLY A 50 3.35 -7.64 -11.91
N ASN A 51 4.01 -7.99 -10.81
CA ASN A 51 5.19 -8.85 -10.80
C ASN A 51 4.87 -10.27 -10.34
N PHE A 52 3.81 -10.42 -9.58
CA PHE A 52 3.46 -11.69 -8.93
C PHE A 52 2.15 -12.20 -9.49
N GLY A 53 2.02 -13.54 -9.53
CA GLY A 53 0.75 -14.18 -9.81
C GLY A 53 -0.05 -14.42 -8.54
N GLU A 54 -1.20 -15.08 -8.69
CA GLU A 54 -2.09 -15.44 -7.57
C GLU A 54 -2.61 -14.22 -6.80
N ASP A 55 -2.95 -13.17 -7.56
CA ASP A 55 -3.51 -11.94 -7.01
C ASP A 55 -4.77 -12.22 -6.18
N GLN A 56 -4.92 -11.46 -5.12
CA GLN A 56 -6.09 -11.52 -4.26
C GLN A 56 -6.94 -10.26 -4.46
N ALA A 57 -8.24 -10.39 -4.27
CA ALA A 57 -9.10 -9.22 -4.18
C ALA A 57 -8.78 -8.42 -2.90
N ILE A 58 -8.98 -7.10 -2.96
CA ILE A 58 -8.83 -6.25 -1.79
C ILE A 58 -9.85 -6.68 -0.73
N PRO A 59 -9.43 -6.92 0.52
CA PRO A 59 -10.34 -7.39 1.56
C PRO A 59 -11.55 -6.48 1.74
N GLN A 60 -12.76 -7.06 1.77
CA GLN A 60 -14.06 -6.41 1.95
C GLN A 60 -14.51 -5.45 0.83
N ILE A 61 -13.74 -5.25 -0.21
CA ILE A 61 -14.23 -4.53 -1.39
C ILE A 61 -15.04 -5.53 -2.24
N PRO A 62 -16.34 -5.28 -2.46
CA PRO A 62 -17.16 -6.22 -3.20
C PRO A 62 -16.85 -6.17 -4.70
N GLY A 63 -16.75 -7.35 -5.29
CA GLY A 63 -16.71 -7.53 -6.72
C GLY A 63 -15.34 -7.35 -7.36
N TRP A 64 -15.34 -7.62 -8.66
CA TRP A 64 -14.25 -7.43 -9.59
C TRP A 64 -14.76 -6.53 -10.73
N GLY A 65 -13.88 -5.84 -11.41
CA GLY A 65 -14.23 -5.04 -12.58
C GLY A 65 -14.80 -3.68 -12.24
N ASP A 66 -15.99 -3.35 -12.73
CA ASP A 66 -16.61 -2.01 -12.67
C ASP A 66 -16.72 -1.36 -11.25
N SER A 67 -16.38 -2.08 -10.21
CA SER A 67 -16.39 -1.59 -8.82
C SER A 67 -15.00 -1.21 -8.30
N ALA A 68 -14.00 -1.17 -9.18
CA ALA A 68 -12.61 -0.98 -8.79
C ALA A 68 -12.19 0.50 -8.63
N ASP A 69 -13.05 1.43 -9.02
CA ASP A 69 -12.75 2.86 -9.02
C ASP A 69 -12.98 3.52 -7.66
N GLY A 70 -12.24 4.60 -7.39
CA GLY A 70 -12.43 5.41 -6.19
C GLY A 70 -12.02 4.72 -4.90
N ILE A 71 -10.99 3.90 -4.92
CA ILE A 71 -10.51 3.14 -3.76
C ILE A 71 -9.38 3.87 -3.06
N VAL A 72 -9.45 3.96 -1.73
CA VAL A 72 -8.33 4.39 -0.87
C VAL A 72 -8.08 3.35 0.19
N VAL A 73 -6.85 2.85 0.27
CA VAL A 73 -6.45 1.85 1.26
C VAL A 73 -5.26 2.36 2.07
N GLU A 74 -5.39 2.31 3.38
CA GLU A 74 -4.30 2.56 4.31
C GLU A 74 -3.85 1.24 4.94
N ILE A 75 -2.59 0.86 4.68
CA ILE A 75 -1.98 -0.36 5.19
C ILE A 75 -0.97 0.02 6.27
N LEU A 76 -1.17 -0.50 7.48
CA LEU A 76 -0.39 -0.19 8.67
C LEU A 76 0.25 -1.45 9.22
N GLY A 77 1.54 -1.38 9.55
CA GLY A 77 2.25 -2.52 10.09
C GLY A 77 3.66 -2.18 10.59
N TYR A 78 4.39 -3.23 10.90
CA TYR A 78 5.78 -3.17 11.31
C TYR A 78 6.58 -4.16 10.49
N LEU A 79 7.67 -3.72 9.86
CA LEU A 79 8.61 -4.60 9.16
C LEU A 79 9.73 -5.04 10.11
N GLU A 80 10.04 -6.31 10.14
CA GLU A 80 11.22 -6.84 10.83
C GLU A 80 12.44 -6.67 9.92
N LEU A 81 13.31 -5.73 10.26
CA LEU A 81 14.50 -5.43 9.49
C LEU A 81 15.75 -5.71 10.31
N SER A 82 16.73 -6.36 9.70
CA SER A 82 18.08 -6.42 10.23
C SER A 82 18.81 -5.08 10.00
N LYS A 83 19.84 -4.81 10.79
CA LYS A 83 20.71 -3.66 10.54
C LYS A 83 21.34 -3.74 9.16
N GLY A 84 21.16 -2.70 8.36
CA GLY A 84 21.78 -2.63 7.04
C GLY A 84 20.92 -1.92 5.99
N LEU A 85 21.33 -2.09 4.75
CA LEU A 85 20.63 -1.60 3.57
C LEU A 85 19.54 -2.60 3.18
N HIS A 86 18.35 -2.12 2.92
CA HIS A 86 17.25 -2.89 2.37
C HIS A 86 16.71 -2.19 1.12
N THR A 87 16.43 -2.99 0.11
CA THR A 87 15.75 -2.53 -1.10
C THR A 87 14.30 -2.99 -1.04
N LEU A 88 13.38 -2.05 -1.07
CA LEU A 88 11.94 -2.29 -1.08
C LEU A 88 11.34 -1.80 -2.39
N GLY A 89 10.16 -2.26 -2.72
CA GLY A 89 9.42 -1.81 -3.88
C GLY A 89 7.92 -1.92 -3.69
N VAL A 90 7.22 -1.06 -4.41
CA VAL A 90 5.78 -1.12 -4.59
C VAL A 90 5.48 -1.06 -6.07
N PHE A 91 4.70 -2.01 -6.56
CA PHE A 91 4.00 -1.86 -7.83
C PHE A 91 2.62 -1.31 -7.53
N SER A 92 2.16 -0.33 -8.25
CA SER A 92 0.81 0.21 -8.05
C SER A 92 0.19 0.71 -9.35
N ASP A 93 -1.10 0.57 -9.38
CA ASP A 93 -2.05 1.22 -10.26
C ASP A 93 -3.23 1.65 -9.38
N ASP A 94 -3.51 2.92 -9.12
CA ASP A 94 -2.76 4.14 -9.49
C ASP A 94 -1.58 4.44 -8.55
N GLY A 95 -1.78 5.39 -7.65
CA GLY A 95 -0.74 6.00 -6.85
C GLY A 95 -0.53 5.41 -5.47
N PHE A 96 0.66 5.58 -4.94
CA PHE A 96 0.94 5.22 -3.55
C PHE A 96 1.89 6.20 -2.86
N LYS A 97 1.87 6.15 -1.53
CA LYS A 97 2.91 6.73 -0.67
C LYS A 97 3.26 5.76 0.45
N LEU A 98 4.52 5.37 0.54
CA LEU A 98 5.05 4.58 1.64
C LEU A 98 5.95 5.42 2.53
N SER A 99 5.71 5.37 3.83
CA SER A 99 6.47 6.14 4.83
C SER A 99 6.80 5.31 6.06
N PHE A 100 7.86 5.73 6.75
CA PHE A 100 8.28 5.22 8.04
C PHE A 100 8.20 6.33 9.08
N GLY A 101 7.74 6.00 10.28
CA GLY A 101 7.57 6.97 11.37
C GLY A 101 7.74 6.31 12.74
N PRO A 102 7.52 7.04 13.84
CA PRO A 102 7.59 6.49 15.19
C PRO A 102 6.46 5.49 15.50
N ASN A 103 5.40 5.50 14.72
CA ASN A 103 4.32 4.51 14.74
C ASN A 103 3.66 4.44 13.34
N PRO A 104 2.93 3.35 13.01
CA PRO A 104 2.36 3.20 11.67
C PRO A 104 1.29 4.25 11.30
N LYS A 105 0.66 4.90 12.27
CA LYS A 105 -0.36 5.94 12.05
C LYS A 105 0.22 7.34 11.88
N ASP A 106 1.54 7.49 11.94
CA ASP A 106 2.19 8.77 11.76
C ASP A 106 2.07 9.23 10.30
N GLN A 107 1.27 10.27 10.09
CA GLN A 107 1.07 10.86 8.75
C GLN A 107 2.24 11.77 8.32
N LEU A 108 3.12 12.13 9.25
CA LEU A 108 4.29 12.97 9.03
C LEU A 108 5.59 12.15 8.93
N GLY A 109 5.46 10.82 8.84
CA GLY A 109 6.60 9.91 8.67
C GLY A 109 7.46 10.25 7.45
N ILE A 110 8.71 9.81 7.47
CA ILE A 110 9.64 10.00 6.35
C ILE A 110 9.15 9.19 5.15
N ILE A 111 8.93 9.87 4.03
CA ILE A 111 8.53 9.21 2.78
C ILE A 111 9.74 8.46 2.23
N ALA A 112 9.60 7.15 2.09
CA ALA A 112 10.61 6.27 1.50
C ALA A 112 10.38 6.05 0.00
N GLY A 113 9.12 5.93 -0.42
CA GLY A 113 8.71 5.80 -1.81
C GLY A 113 7.34 6.41 -2.05
N GLN A 114 7.14 6.98 -3.24
CA GLN A 114 5.85 7.48 -3.67
C GLN A 114 5.75 7.49 -5.19
N PHE A 115 4.54 7.40 -5.69
CA PHE A 115 4.23 7.46 -7.12
C PHE A 115 2.82 8.01 -7.32
N GLU A 116 2.64 8.73 -8.43
CA GLU A 116 1.34 9.19 -8.91
C GLU A 116 1.25 8.78 -10.39
N GLY A 117 0.44 7.76 -10.69
CA GLY A 117 0.33 7.23 -12.05
C GLY A 117 -0.12 5.77 -12.01
N TRP A 118 0.00 5.09 -13.12
CA TRP A 118 -0.55 3.75 -13.34
C TRP A 118 0.53 2.74 -13.74
N GLY A 119 0.38 1.51 -13.20
CA GLY A 119 1.04 0.31 -13.68
C GLY A 119 2.56 0.31 -13.68
N GLN A 120 3.23 0.67 -12.54
CA GLN A 120 4.69 0.70 -12.54
C GLN A 120 5.28 0.33 -11.18
N ASP A 121 6.49 -0.27 -11.24
CA ASP A 121 7.34 -0.46 -10.07
C ASP A 121 8.02 0.83 -9.64
N VAL A 122 8.00 1.08 -8.35
CA VAL A 122 8.90 2.05 -7.71
C VAL A 122 9.77 1.31 -6.70
N ILE A 123 11.07 1.27 -6.97
CA ILE A 123 12.07 0.61 -6.11
C ILE A 123 12.88 1.68 -5.40
N PHE A 124 13.08 1.52 -4.10
CA PHE A 124 13.78 2.48 -3.26
C PHE A 124 14.59 1.77 -2.18
N ASN A 125 15.59 2.47 -1.66
CA ASN A 125 16.47 1.96 -0.62
C ASN A 125 16.20 2.61 0.72
N ILE A 126 16.24 1.80 1.79
CA ILE A 126 16.19 2.27 3.17
C ILE A 126 17.38 1.69 3.95
N VAL A 127 17.80 2.38 5.00
CA VAL A 127 18.84 1.90 5.89
C VAL A 127 18.26 1.72 7.29
N ALA A 128 18.25 0.47 7.76
CA ALA A 128 17.95 0.16 9.14
C ALA A 128 19.21 0.36 10.01
N GLU A 129 19.16 1.23 11.00
CA GLU A 129 20.31 1.53 11.86
C GLU A 129 20.60 0.41 12.87
N ALA A 130 19.60 -0.42 13.18
CA ALA A 130 19.68 -1.56 14.09
C ALA A 130 18.70 -2.66 13.65
N ASP A 131 18.88 -3.87 14.19
CA ASP A 131 17.85 -4.91 14.09
C ASP A 131 16.60 -4.46 14.86
N GLY A 132 15.41 -4.71 14.29
CA GLY A 132 14.18 -4.34 15.01
C GLY A 132 12.93 -4.26 14.12
N LEU A 133 11.86 -3.77 14.74
CA LEU A 133 10.59 -3.49 14.09
C LEU A 133 10.48 -2.02 13.67
N TYR A 134 10.24 -1.82 12.41
CA TYR A 134 10.13 -0.50 11.80
C TYR A 134 8.69 -0.22 11.41
N PRO A 135 8.03 0.76 12.04
CA PRO A 135 6.66 1.13 11.71
C PRO A 135 6.57 1.61 10.27
N VAL A 136 5.66 1.03 9.51
CA VAL A 136 5.44 1.36 8.10
C VAL A 136 3.98 1.72 7.85
N ARG A 137 3.77 2.69 6.98
CA ARG A 137 2.48 3.10 6.47
C ARG A 137 2.54 3.14 4.95
N LEU A 138 1.71 2.33 4.30
CA LEU A 138 1.49 2.37 2.85
C LEU A 138 0.07 2.88 2.61
N LEU A 139 -0.03 4.04 1.99
CA LEU A 139 -1.28 4.59 1.48
C LEU A 139 -1.31 4.34 -0.01
N TRP A 140 -2.36 3.69 -0.50
CA TRP A 140 -2.60 3.42 -1.90
C TRP A 140 -3.94 4.01 -2.31
N VAL A 141 -4.01 4.53 -3.53
CA VAL A 141 -5.20 5.14 -4.10
C VAL A 141 -5.40 4.61 -5.50
N GLU A 142 -6.65 4.34 -5.82
CA GLU A 142 -7.15 3.96 -7.13
C GLU A 142 -8.25 4.94 -7.53
N GLY A 143 -8.05 5.66 -8.64
CA GLY A 143 -9.02 6.63 -9.15
C GLY A 143 -9.97 6.05 -10.18
N GLY A 144 -9.44 5.21 -11.07
CA GLY A 144 -10.26 4.56 -12.11
C GLY A 144 -9.41 3.76 -13.09
N GLY A 145 -9.92 2.62 -13.51
CA GLY A 145 -9.26 1.71 -14.44
C GLY A 145 -8.70 0.48 -13.76
N GLY A 146 -7.41 0.20 -13.93
CA GLY A 146 -6.76 -0.93 -13.28
C GLY A 146 -6.48 -0.67 -11.81
N ALA A 147 -6.79 -1.60 -10.93
CA ALA A 147 -6.66 -1.46 -9.47
C ALA A 147 -5.74 -2.54 -8.91
N ASN A 148 -4.45 -2.22 -8.77
CA ASN A 148 -3.43 -3.19 -8.36
C ASN A 148 -2.44 -2.58 -7.36
N VAL A 149 -2.07 -3.35 -6.34
CA VAL A 149 -0.97 -2.99 -5.45
C VAL A 149 -0.22 -4.22 -4.96
N GLU A 150 1.11 -4.18 -5.10
CA GLU A 150 2.04 -5.19 -4.59
C GLU A 150 3.10 -4.53 -3.71
N PHE A 151 3.40 -5.14 -2.57
CA PHE A 151 4.47 -4.67 -1.69
C PHE A 151 5.54 -5.76 -1.54
N PHE A 152 6.78 -5.45 -1.92
CA PHE A 152 7.86 -6.42 -2.01
C PHE A 152 9.22 -5.88 -1.56
N SER A 153 10.15 -6.78 -1.29
CA SER A 153 11.58 -6.51 -1.20
C SER A 153 12.30 -6.98 -2.46
N VAL A 154 13.53 -6.51 -2.65
CA VAL A 154 14.39 -6.93 -3.76
C VAL A 154 15.71 -7.42 -3.17
N ASP A 155 16.09 -8.65 -3.47
CA ASP A 155 17.35 -9.23 -3.01
C ASP A 155 18.57 -8.72 -3.82
N ASP A 156 19.79 -9.11 -3.40
CA ASP A 156 21.04 -8.72 -4.05
C ASP A 156 21.18 -9.23 -5.50
N LYS A 157 20.33 -10.16 -5.93
CA LYS A 157 20.27 -10.69 -7.29
C LYS A 157 19.22 -9.99 -8.15
N GLY A 158 18.44 -9.09 -7.55
CA GLY A 158 17.33 -8.42 -8.21
C GLY A 158 16.03 -9.22 -8.18
N THR A 159 15.93 -10.27 -7.36
CA THR A 159 14.70 -11.05 -7.21
C THR A 159 13.73 -10.29 -6.32
N LYS A 160 12.50 -10.13 -6.78
CA LYS A 160 11.42 -9.55 -5.98
C LYS A 160 10.77 -10.61 -5.12
N ILE A 161 10.53 -10.29 -3.86
CA ILE A 161 9.94 -11.19 -2.86
C ILE A 161 8.86 -10.41 -2.13
N LEU A 162 7.62 -10.90 -2.13
CA LEU A 162 6.52 -10.27 -1.41
C LEU A 162 6.84 -10.13 0.08
N ILE A 163 6.51 -9.00 0.65
CA ILE A 163 6.61 -8.80 2.10
C ILE A 163 5.63 -9.76 2.80
N ASN A 164 6.11 -10.42 3.84
CA ASN A 164 5.34 -11.37 4.64
C ASN A 164 4.88 -12.64 3.90
N ASP A 165 5.57 -13.03 2.83
CA ASP A 165 5.30 -14.28 2.13
C ASP A 165 5.60 -15.48 3.03
N PRO A 166 4.60 -16.28 3.43
CA PRO A 166 4.78 -17.41 4.32
C PRO A 166 5.53 -18.59 3.66
N ASP A 167 5.50 -18.64 2.34
CA ASP A 167 6.12 -19.72 1.56
C ASP A 167 7.56 -19.40 1.15
N ASN A 168 8.05 -18.19 1.46
CA ASN A 168 9.41 -17.76 1.18
C ASN A 168 10.18 -17.43 2.46
N ALA A 169 11.22 -18.21 2.75
CA ALA A 169 12.03 -18.03 3.97
C ALA A 169 12.87 -16.74 3.97
N ASP A 170 13.10 -16.14 2.80
CA ASP A 170 13.86 -14.90 2.64
C ASP A 170 12.95 -13.65 2.67
N ALA A 171 11.64 -13.84 2.81
CA ALA A 171 10.69 -12.74 2.90
C ALA A 171 10.89 -11.93 4.18
N ILE A 172 10.91 -10.61 4.04
CA ILE A 172 10.83 -9.68 5.18
C ILE A 172 9.50 -9.91 5.87
N LYS A 173 9.53 -10.19 7.18
CA LYS A 173 8.31 -10.40 7.96
C LYS A 173 7.66 -9.08 8.33
N ALA A 174 6.32 -9.10 8.35
CA ALA A 174 5.51 -7.99 8.81
C ALA A 174 4.64 -8.41 9.99
N TYR A 175 4.39 -7.45 10.88
CA TYR A 175 3.60 -7.64 12.10
C TYR A 175 2.55 -6.56 12.23
N ARG A 176 1.41 -6.90 12.84
CA ARG A 176 0.30 -5.96 13.09
C ARG A 176 0.57 -5.03 14.26
N THR A 177 1.33 -5.52 15.24
CA THR A 177 1.66 -4.75 16.45
C THR A 177 3.13 -4.98 16.82
N ALA A 178 3.73 -4.00 17.50
CA ALA A 178 5.06 -4.15 18.07
C ALA A 178 5.09 -5.17 19.23
N ASP A 179 3.96 -5.37 19.92
CA ASP A 179 3.83 -6.29 21.06
C ASP A 179 4.00 -7.77 20.68
N SER A 180 3.89 -8.09 19.39
CA SER A 180 4.10 -9.45 18.88
C SER A 180 5.56 -9.74 18.53
N SER A 181 6.44 -8.76 18.69
CA SER A 181 7.85 -8.87 18.33
C SER A 181 8.72 -9.38 19.48
N PRO A 182 9.73 -10.21 19.19
CA PRO A 182 10.80 -10.51 20.14
C PRO A 182 11.76 -9.32 20.38
N TYR A 183 11.60 -8.19 19.67
CA TYR A 183 12.49 -7.02 19.68
C TYR A 183 11.92 -5.78 20.36
N ILE A 184 10.94 -5.92 21.23
CA ILE A 184 10.44 -4.84 22.09
C ILE A 184 11.35 -4.68 23.32
#